data_2ba94dd7e9a06b5bb915b51e31bfc2b2
#
_entry.id   2ba94dd7e9a06b5bb915b51e31bfc2b2
#
_cell.length_a   1.000
_cell.length_b   1.000
_cell.length_c   1.000
_cell.angle_alpha   90.00
_cell.angle_beta   90.00
_cell.angle_gamma   90.00
#
_symmetry.space_group_name_H-M   'P 1'
#
loop_
_entity.id
_entity.type
_entity.pdbx_description
1 polymer ?
#
loop_
_entity_poly.entity_id
_entity_poly.type
_entity_poly.pdbx_seq_one_letter_code
_entity_poly.pdbx_strand_id
1 'polypeptide(L)'
;FFGKAGCNGCHFEKNLGSMKFEALGVDDLYEHGGLKTGPADRRNLGRGGFTGRAEDMFKFRTPQLYNLGDSGPYFHGGSKETLEDVVRYFNNGVKQNNRVPDSQLSAFIRPLGLTEEEVKDLTEFIATGLKDPNLKRYVPERVLSGMCFPNNDPASKIDMNCN
;
A
#
# COMPACT_ATOMS: atom_id res chain seq x y z
N PHE A 1 6.29 -4.74 14.94
CA PHE A 1 6.87 -3.87 13.89
C PHE A 1 8.40 -3.96 13.86
N PHE A 2 9.10 -3.64 14.94
CA PHE A 2 10.57 -3.64 15.01
C PHE A 2 11.21 -4.99 15.30
N GLY A 3 10.47 -5.94 15.85
CA GLY A 3 10.97 -7.26 16.20
C GLY A 3 10.71 -8.30 15.13
N LYS A 4 9.99 -9.35 15.48
CA LYS A 4 9.70 -10.54 14.68
C LYS A 4 9.17 -10.26 13.27
N ALA A 5 8.28 -9.26 13.13
CA ALA A 5 7.72 -8.88 11.83
C ALA A 5 8.73 -8.16 10.91
N GLY A 6 9.74 -7.46 11.46
CA GLY A 6 10.82 -6.84 10.70
C GLY A 6 10.41 -5.73 9.73
N CYS A 7 9.24 -5.12 9.90
CA CYS A 7 8.70 -4.09 9.00
C CYS A 7 9.62 -2.87 8.85
N ASN A 8 10.36 -2.56 9.93
CA ASN A 8 11.36 -1.50 9.94
C ASN A 8 12.55 -1.74 8.98
N GLY A 9 12.71 -2.93 8.40
CA GLY A 9 13.72 -3.20 7.39
C GLY A 9 13.50 -2.42 6.09
N CYS A 10 12.23 -2.12 5.77
CA CYS A 10 11.82 -1.30 4.64
C CYS A 10 11.31 0.08 5.11
N HIS A 11 10.62 0.13 6.24
CA HIS A 11 9.94 1.32 6.79
C HIS A 11 10.76 1.95 7.93
N PHE A 12 11.95 2.47 7.61
CA PHE A 12 12.94 2.93 8.62
C PHE A 12 13.15 4.45 8.68
N GLU A 13 12.70 5.21 7.68
CA GLU A 13 12.80 6.66 7.70
C GLU A 13 11.77 7.29 8.64
N LYS A 14 11.92 8.58 8.96
CA LYS A 14 11.02 9.29 9.88
C LYS A 14 9.55 9.25 9.50
N ASN A 15 9.26 9.14 8.21
CA ASN A 15 7.91 8.98 7.67
C ASN A 15 7.47 7.52 7.56
N LEU A 16 8.24 6.58 8.14
CA LEU A 16 8.01 5.13 8.04
C LEU A 16 7.88 4.64 6.59
N GLY A 17 8.62 5.26 5.69
CA GLY A 17 8.80 4.85 4.30
C GLY A 17 10.28 4.74 3.98
N SER A 18 10.61 4.62 2.71
CA SER A 18 11.98 4.77 2.21
C SER A 18 12.00 4.97 0.70
N MET A 19 13.17 5.36 0.17
CA MET A 19 13.39 5.40 -1.28
C MET A 19 13.84 4.04 -1.85
N LYS A 20 13.75 2.97 -1.09
CA LYS A 20 13.96 1.61 -1.58
C LYS A 20 12.79 1.13 -2.44
N PHE A 21 13.09 0.26 -3.36
CA PHE A 21 12.14 -0.35 -4.26
C PHE A 21 12.20 -1.87 -4.09
N GLU A 22 11.06 -2.47 -3.80
CA GLU A 22 10.94 -3.90 -3.49
C GLU A 22 9.93 -4.58 -4.41
N ALA A 23 10.24 -5.79 -4.85
CA ALA A 23 9.31 -6.65 -5.55
C ALA A 23 8.62 -7.55 -4.53
N LEU A 24 7.40 -7.21 -4.19
CA LEU A 24 6.66 -7.95 -3.16
C LEU A 24 5.89 -9.15 -3.73
N GLY A 25 5.67 -9.22 -5.04
CA GLY A 25 4.94 -10.32 -5.66
C GLY A 25 3.44 -10.30 -5.40
N VAL A 26 2.86 -9.14 -5.16
CA VAL A 26 1.40 -8.94 -5.05
C VAL A 26 0.76 -8.86 -6.43
N ASP A 27 -0.55 -9.11 -6.49
CA ASP A 27 -1.31 -9.08 -7.74
C ASP A 27 -1.31 -7.70 -8.40
N ASP A 28 -1.47 -7.72 -9.72
CA ASP A 28 -1.39 -6.54 -10.58
C ASP A 28 -2.75 -5.80 -10.67
N LEU A 29 -2.70 -4.57 -11.18
CA LEU A 29 -3.84 -3.67 -11.33
C LEU A 29 -5.03 -4.27 -12.11
N TYR A 30 -4.76 -5.13 -13.10
CA TYR A 30 -5.81 -5.71 -13.94
C TYR A 30 -6.55 -6.87 -13.28
N GLU A 31 -6.00 -7.46 -12.22
CA GLU A 31 -6.54 -8.65 -11.56
C GLU A 31 -7.65 -8.32 -10.55
N HIS A 32 -7.70 -7.07 -10.06
CA HIS A 32 -8.66 -6.62 -9.05
C HIS A 32 -9.69 -5.58 -9.52
N GLY A 33 -9.86 -5.44 -10.83
CA GLY A 33 -11.04 -4.81 -11.43
C GLY A 33 -11.17 -3.28 -11.33
N GLY A 34 -10.29 -2.61 -10.62
CA GLY A 34 -10.38 -1.15 -10.41
C GLY A 34 -10.02 -0.32 -11.64
N LEU A 35 -9.09 -0.79 -12.43
CA LEU A 35 -8.66 -0.14 -13.66
C LEU A 35 -8.68 -1.16 -14.82
N LYS A 36 -9.30 -0.79 -15.92
CA LYS A 36 -9.30 -1.60 -17.16
C LYS A 36 -7.88 -1.56 -17.76
N THR A 37 -6.96 -2.30 -17.17
CA THR A 37 -5.60 -2.51 -17.66
C THR A 37 -5.45 -3.97 -18.10
N GLY A 38 -4.35 -4.28 -18.72
CA GLY A 38 -4.02 -5.67 -19.10
C GLY A 38 -2.59 -6.01 -18.64
N PRO A 39 -2.17 -7.27 -18.79
CA PRO A 39 -0.86 -7.71 -18.36
C PRO A 39 0.31 -6.96 -19.03
N ALA A 40 0.09 -6.37 -20.20
CA ALA A 40 1.08 -5.57 -20.92
C ALA A 40 1.20 -4.14 -20.40
N ASP A 41 0.33 -3.69 -19.50
CA ASP A 41 0.38 -2.34 -18.96
C ASP A 41 1.66 -2.13 -18.14
N ARG A 42 2.43 -1.11 -18.54
CA ARG A 42 3.75 -0.82 -17.94
C ARG A 42 3.66 -0.48 -16.44
N ARG A 43 2.51 -0.01 -15.96
CA ARG A 43 2.28 0.28 -14.54
C ARG A 43 2.41 -0.97 -13.66
N ASN A 44 2.04 -2.14 -14.19
CA ASN A 44 2.20 -3.42 -13.51
C ASN A 44 3.68 -3.83 -13.34
N LEU A 45 4.57 -3.25 -14.13
CA LEU A 45 6.01 -3.52 -14.06
C LEU A 45 6.74 -2.64 -13.03
N GLY A 46 6.01 -1.77 -12.30
CA GLY A 46 6.58 -0.88 -11.30
C GLY A 46 7.68 0.01 -11.88
N ARG A 47 8.79 0.15 -11.15
CA ARG A 47 9.94 0.92 -11.59
C ARG A 47 10.48 0.46 -12.95
N GLY A 48 10.49 -0.85 -13.21
CA GLY A 48 10.92 -1.42 -14.48
C GLY A 48 10.10 -0.94 -15.67
N GLY A 49 8.81 -0.69 -15.49
CA GLY A 49 7.96 -0.08 -16.50
C GLY A 49 8.39 1.33 -16.91
N PHE A 50 9.07 2.05 -16.02
CA PHE A 50 9.62 3.38 -16.27
C PHE A 50 11.05 3.33 -16.81
N THR A 51 11.94 2.57 -16.14
CA THR A 51 13.38 2.54 -16.46
C THR A 51 13.72 1.64 -17.63
N GLY A 52 12.89 0.62 -17.92
CA GLY A 52 13.17 -0.42 -18.91
C GLY A 52 14.24 -1.43 -18.48
N ARG A 53 14.74 -1.35 -17.25
CA ARG A 53 15.79 -2.22 -16.73
C ARG A 53 15.22 -3.51 -16.14
N ALA A 54 15.85 -4.65 -16.43
CA ALA A 54 15.41 -5.95 -15.93
C ALA A 54 15.44 -6.01 -14.40
N GLU A 55 16.47 -5.45 -13.77
CA GLU A 55 16.63 -5.43 -12.33
C GLU A 55 15.58 -4.57 -11.59
N ASP A 56 14.91 -3.67 -12.29
CA ASP A 56 13.87 -2.80 -11.74
C ASP A 56 12.45 -3.36 -11.92
N MET A 57 12.29 -4.46 -12.66
CA MET A 57 10.96 -5.03 -12.95
C MET A 57 10.24 -5.45 -11.67
N PHE A 58 8.94 -5.14 -11.61
CA PHE A 58 8.04 -5.46 -10.51
C PHE A 58 8.41 -4.83 -9.16
N LYS A 59 9.33 -3.88 -9.14
CA LYS A 59 9.71 -3.17 -7.93
C LYS A 59 8.92 -1.89 -7.76
N PHE A 60 8.32 -1.74 -6.57
CA PHE A 60 7.56 -0.57 -6.17
C PHE A 60 8.23 0.11 -4.98
N ARG A 61 8.11 1.43 -4.91
CA ARG A 61 8.70 2.20 -3.81
C ARG A 61 8.02 1.84 -2.49
N THR A 62 8.81 1.72 -1.43
CA THR A 62 8.29 1.56 -0.06
C THR A 62 7.52 2.81 0.36
N PRO A 63 6.19 2.75 0.54
CA PRO A 63 5.38 3.90 0.91
C PRO A 63 5.55 4.25 2.39
N GLN A 64 5.06 5.43 2.77
CA GLN A 64 4.87 5.77 4.19
C GLN A 64 3.71 4.97 4.79
N LEU A 65 3.69 4.84 6.13
CA LEU A 65 2.66 4.08 6.85
C LEU A 65 1.67 4.94 7.64
N TYR A 66 1.79 6.26 7.61
CA TYR A 66 0.84 7.13 8.32
C TYR A 66 -0.54 7.13 7.67
N ASN A 67 -1.58 7.15 8.51
CA ASN A 67 -3.00 7.27 8.13
C ASN A 67 -3.51 6.16 7.19
N LEU A 68 -2.93 4.97 7.28
CA LEU A 68 -3.34 3.86 6.41
C LEU A 68 -4.76 3.36 6.71
N GLY A 69 -5.27 3.53 7.93
CA GLY A 69 -6.64 3.13 8.26
C GLY A 69 -7.72 3.78 7.38
N ASP A 70 -7.40 4.91 6.76
CA ASP A 70 -8.33 5.69 5.93
C ASP A 70 -8.02 5.58 4.42
N SER A 71 -7.09 4.73 3.99
CA SER A 71 -6.55 4.76 2.61
C SER A 71 -6.55 3.44 1.86
N GLY A 72 -7.42 2.50 2.24
CA GLY A 72 -7.61 1.27 1.45
C GLY A 72 -8.16 1.53 0.04
N PRO A 73 -8.06 0.58 -0.90
CA PRO A 73 -7.35 -0.70 -0.79
C PRO A 73 -5.82 -0.56 -0.91
N TYR A 74 -5.11 -1.60 -0.54
CA TYR A 74 -3.66 -1.59 -0.37
C TYR A 74 -2.91 -2.31 -1.49
N PHE A 75 -1.59 -2.04 -1.56
CA PHE A 75 -0.67 -2.38 -2.63
C PHE A 75 -0.98 -1.66 -3.95
N HIS A 76 -0.08 -1.77 -4.93
CA HIS A 76 -0.20 -1.07 -6.21
C HIS A 76 -1.41 -1.52 -7.05
N GLY A 77 -1.85 -2.76 -6.85
CA GLY A 77 -3.00 -3.33 -7.54
C GLY A 77 -4.31 -3.26 -6.76
N GLY A 78 -4.29 -2.73 -5.53
CA GLY A 78 -5.45 -2.76 -4.65
C GLY A 78 -5.84 -4.19 -4.22
N SER A 79 -4.87 -5.12 -4.19
CA SER A 79 -5.11 -6.54 -3.99
C SER A 79 -5.45 -6.94 -2.55
N LYS A 80 -5.39 -5.99 -1.62
CA LYS A 80 -5.80 -6.19 -0.22
C LYS A 80 -6.76 -5.09 0.20
N GLU A 81 -7.90 -5.50 0.69
CA GLU A 81 -8.95 -4.56 1.10
C GLU A 81 -8.72 -4.02 2.51
N THR A 82 -8.14 -4.84 3.40
CA THR A 82 -7.91 -4.49 4.79
C THR A 82 -6.42 -4.49 5.16
N LEU A 83 -6.06 -3.75 6.21
CA LEU A 83 -4.70 -3.78 6.77
C LEU A 83 -4.36 -5.16 7.37
N GLU A 84 -5.34 -5.87 7.88
CA GLU A 84 -5.14 -7.24 8.36
C GLU A 84 -4.72 -8.16 7.21
N ASP A 85 -5.34 -8.05 6.04
CA ASP A 85 -4.94 -8.82 4.85
C ASP A 85 -3.50 -8.50 4.42
N VAL A 86 -3.07 -7.25 4.55
CA VAL A 86 -1.68 -6.85 4.31
C VAL A 86 -0.74 -7.54 5.29
N VAL A 87 -1.04 -7.50 6.59
CA VAL A 87 -0.22 -8.15 7.63
C VAL A 87 -0.17 -9.66 7.42
N ARG A 88 -1.31 -10.28 7.12
CA ARG A 88 -1.40 -11.72 6.83
C ARG A 88 -0.63 -12.10 5.57
N TYR A 89 -0.64 -11.25 4.53
CA TYR A 89 0.17 -11.48 3.35
C TYR A 89 1.67 -11.58 3.69
N PHE A 90 2.19 -10.63 4.45
CA PHE A 90 3.58 -10.68 4.92
C PHE A 90 3.84 -11.85 5.88
N ASN A 91 2.88 -12.17 6.76
CA ASN A 91 3.02 -13.31 7.68
C ASN A 91 3.12 -14.63 6.93
N ASN A 92 2.33 -14.81 5.88
CA ASN A 92 2.36 -16.02 5.04
C ASN A 92 3.64 -16.11 4.19
N GLY A 93 4.16 -14.97 3.75
CA GLY A 93 5.42 -14.90 3.02
C GLY A 93 5.41 -15.60 1.66
N VAL A 94 4.25 -15.67 0.99
CA VAL A 94 4.07 -16.34 -0.31
C VAL A 94 3.61 -15.31 -1.34
N LYS A 95 4.35 -15.19 -2.45
CA LYS A 95 3.96 -14.31 -3.54
C LYS A 95 2.65 -14.77 -4.20
N GLN A 96 1.86 -13.84 -4.67
CA GLN A 96 0.61 -14.06 -5.44
C GLN A 96 0.88 -14.01 -6.96
N ASN A 97 1.72 -13.08 -7.38
CA ASN A 97 2.00 -12.79 -8.78
C ASN A 97 3.10 -13.70 -9.34
N ASN A 98 2.72 -14.65 -10.18
CA ASN A 98 3.65 -15.59 -10.82
C ASN A 98 4.55 -14.95 -11.88
N ARG A 99 4.27 -13.72 -12.32
CA ARG A 99 5.12 -12.95 -13.24
C ARG A 99 6.40 -12.45 -12.57
N VAL A 100 6.40 -12.35 -11.24
CA VAL A 100 7.58 -11.92 -10.47
C VAL A 100 8.52 -13.11 -10.29
N PRO A 101 9.72 -13.11 -10.91
CA PRO A 101 10.70 -14.17 -10.74
C PRO A 101 11.17 -14.26 -9.26
N ASP A 102 11.42 -15.46 -8.78
CA ASP A 102 11.91 -15.67 -7.41
C ASP A 102 13.24 -14.95 -7.17
N SER A 103 14.07 -14.84 -8.20
CA SER A 103 15.35 -14.11 -8.13
C SER A 103 15.21 -12.59 -7.93
N GLN A 104 14.01 -12.03 -8.18
CA GLN A 104 13.70 -10.61 -7.95
C GLN A 104 12.85 -10.38 -6.71
N LEU A 105 12.25 -11.44 -6.17
CA LEU A 105 11.39 -11.33 -5.00
C LEU A 105 12.20 -10.77 -3.82
N SER A 106 11.61 -9.83 -3.10
CA SER A 106 12.23 -9.25 -1.91
C SER A 106 12.49 -10.33 -0.86
N ALA A 107 13.67 -10.30 -0.26
CA ALA A 107 14.04 -11.21 0.84
C ALA A 107 13.15 -11.05 2.09
N PHE A 108 12.35 -9.98 2.15
CA PHE A 108 11.36 -9.77 3.21
C PHE A 108 10.08 -10.58 2.99
N ILE A 109 9.84 -11.13 1.80
CA ILE A 109 8.72 -12.04 1.52
C ILE A 109 9.14 -13.45 1.95
N ARG A 110 8.86 -13.76 3.20
CA ARG A 110 9.13 -15.05 3.86
C ARG A 110 8.17 -15.21 5.04
N PRO A 111 7.83 -16.43 5.43
CA PRO A 111 6.98 -16.64 6.60
C PRO A 111 7.55 -15.98 7.86
N LEU A 112 6.75 -15.15 8.52
CA LEU A 112 7.18 -14.43 9.73
C LEU A 112 6.87 -15.22 11.00
N GLY A 113 5.88 -16.12 10.95
CA GLY A 113 5.44 -16.94 12.08
C GLY A 113 4.74 -16.11 13.18
N LEU A 114 4.05 -15.03 12.81
CA LEU A 114 3.24 -14.27 13.77
C LEU A 114 2.05 -15.10 14.21
N THR A 115 1.73 -15.03 15.50
CA THR A 115 0.47 -15.58 16.05
C THR A 115 -0.71 -14.69 15.63
N GLU A 116 -1.94 -15.19 15.82
CA GLU A 116 -3.15 -14.41 15.56
C GLU A 116 -3.22 -13.13 16.41
N GLU A 117 -2.74 -13.18 17.64
CA GLU A 117 -2.66 -12.02 18.52
C GLU A 117 -1.64 -11.01 17.99
N GLU A 118 -0.44 -11.45 17.61
CA GLU A 118 0.59 -10.58 17.00
C GLU A 118 0.13 -9.96 15.68
N VAL A 119 -0.65 -10.67 14.87
CA VAL A 119 -1.26 -10.13 13.64
C VAL A 119 -2.23 -9.02 13.98
N LYS A 120 -3.10 -9.24 14.97
CA LYS A 120 -4.08 -8.26 15.43
C LYS A 120 -3.40 -7.02 16.01
N ASP A 121 -2.43 -7.18 16.89
CA ASP A 121 -1.68 -6.08 17.50
C ASP A 121 -0.94 -5.24 16.47
N LEU A 122 -0.30 -5.91 15.49
CA LEU A 122 0.41 -5.21 14.42
C LEU A 122 -0.56 -4.45 13.51
N THR A 123 -1.71 -5.05 13.20
CA THR A 123 -2.77 -4.41 12.41
C THR A 123 -3.29 -3.16 13.13
N GLU A 124 -3.59 -3.27 14.42
CA GLU A 124 -4.06 -2.15 15.23
C GLU A 124 -3.02 -1.04 15.32
N PHE A 125 -1.76 -1.39 15.53
CA PHE A 125 -0.66 -0.40 15.53
C PHE A 125 -0.60 0.39 14.21
N ILE A 126 -0.71 -0.29 13.07
CA ILE A 126 -0.65 0.38 11.75
C ILE A 126 -1.91 1.21 11.49
N ALA A 127 -3.08 0.70 11.89
CA ALA A 127 -4.37 1.35 11.63
C ALA A 127 -4.58 2.61 12.47
N THR A 128 -4.26 2.53 13.75
CA THR A 128 -4.58 3.57 14.74
C THR A 128 -3.37 4.21 15.38
N GLY A 129 -2.32 3.44 15.68
CA GLY A 129 -1.10 3.94 16.30
C GLY A 129 -0.31 4.89 15.41
N LEU A 130 -0.47 4.80 14.10
CA LEU A 130 0.16 5.66 13.11
C LEU A 130 -0.83 6.67 12.48
N LYS A 131 -1.99 6.84 13.07
CA LYS A 131 -2.98 7.82 12.62
C LYS A 131 -2.67 9.18 13.22
N ASP A 132 -2.65 10.22 12.38
CA ASP A 132 -2.67 11.60 12.81
C ASP A 132 -4.13 12.04 13.02
N PRO A 133 -4.59 12.22 14.26
CA PRO A 133 -5.97 12.62 14.54
C PRO A 133 -6.28 14.04 14.09
N ASN A 134 -5.25 14.84 13.80
CA ASN A 134 -5.39 16.22 13.37
C ASN A 134 -5.19 16.40 11.86
N LEU A 135 -5.00 15.29 11.13
CA LEU A 135 -4.86 15.35 9.68
C LEU A 135 -6.12 15.96 9.08
N LYS A 136 -5.97 17.15 8.54
CA LYS A 136 -7.02 17.79 7.73
C LYS A 136 -6.74 17.49 6.27
N ARG A 137 -7.70 16.89 5.59
CA ARG A 137 -7.66 16.78 4.14
C ARG A 137 -7.68 18.18 3.56
N TYR A 138 -6.95 18.40 2.46
CA TYR A 138 -6.98 19.70 1.82
C TYR A 138 -8.41 20.00 1.35
N VAL A 139 -8.96 21.05 1.90
CA VAL A 139 -10.28 21.59 1.53
C VAL A 139 -10.04 23.01 1.10
N PRO A 140 -10.35 23.39 -0.14
CA PRO A 140 -10.28 24.80 -0.54
C PRO A 140 -11.31 25.59 0.26
N GLU A 141 -10.93 26.75 0.78
CA GLU A 141 -11.83 27.64 1.55
C GLU A 141 -13.08 27.99 0.75
N ARG A 142 -12.97 28.04 -0.56
CA ARG A 142 -14.04 28.38 -1.48
C ARG A 142 -13.85 27.76 -2.85
N VAL A 143 -14.90 27.13 -3.37
CA VAL A 143 -15.01 26.77 -4.79
C VAL A 143 -15.83 27.85 -5.50
N LEU A 144 -15.29 28.40 -6.59
CA LEU A 144 -15.91 29.56 -7.28
C LEU A 144 -17.34 29.30 -7.79
N SER A 145 -17.64 28.03 -8.10
CA SER A 145 -19.00 27.63 -8.51
C SER A 145 -20.01 27.59 -7.38
N GLY A 146 -19.60 27.69 -6.12
CA GLY A 146 -20.45 27.46 -4.94
C GLY A 146 -20.85 25.99 -4.74
N MET A 147 -20.41 25.09 -5.62
CA MET A 147 -20.69 23.66 -5.52
C MET A 147 -19.57 22.93 -4.75
N CYS A 148 -19.83 21.70 -4.33
CA CYS A 148 -18.82 20.87 -3.72
C CYS A 148 -17.67 20.57 -4.67
N PHE A 149 -16.46 20.45 -4.12
CA PHE A 149 -15.28 20.05 -4.88
C PHE A 149 -15.50 18.64 -5.48
N PRO A 150 -15.28 18.44 -6.79
CA PRO A 150 -15.46 17.14 -7.43
C PRO A 150 -14.52 16.10 -6.81
N ASN A 151 -15.07 15.17 -6.07
CA ASN A 151 -14.32 14.17 -5.34
C ASN A 151 -15.18 12.92 -5.13
N ASN A 152 -14.61 11.75 -5.40
CA ASN A 152 -15.29 10.46 -5.18
C ASN A 152 -14.92 9.81 -3.84
N ASP A 153 -14.03 10.43 -3.04
CA ASP A 153 -13.68 9.94 -1.72
C ASP A 153 -14.78 10.28 -0.71
N PRO A 154 -15.48 9.29 -0.14
CA PRO A 154 -16.56 9.51 0.81
C PRO A 154 -16.11 10.28 2.06
N ALA A 155 -14.90 10.01 2.56
CA ALA A 155 -14.38 10.68 3.74
C ALA A 155 -14.12 12.16 3.47
N SER A 156 -13.55 12.51 2.30
CA SER A 156 -13.39 13.91 1.90
C SER A 156 -14.74 14.63 1.71
N LYS A 157 -15.76 13.92 1.22
CA LYS A 157 -17.11 14.51 1.12
C LYS A 157 -17.67 14.86 2.48
N ILE A 158 -17.50 13.98 3.47
CA ILE A 158 -17.92 14.24 4.85
C ILE A 158 -17.17 15.44 5.42
N ASP A 159 -15.85 15.48 5.29
CA ASP A 159 -15.00 16.57 5.78
C ASP A 159 -15.39 17.93 5.18
N MET A 160 -15.88 17.93 3.95
CA MET A 160 -16.32 19.12 3.22
C MET A 160 -17.82 19.43 3.38
N ASN A 161 -18.56 18.66 4.17
CA ASN A 161 -20.03 18.72 4.26
C ASN A 161 -20.71 18.61 2.88
N CYS A 162 -20.18 17.80 1.99
CA CYS A 162 -20.69 17.53 0.65
C CYS A 162 -21.44 16.20 0.64
N ASN A 163 -22.75 16.23 0.51
CA ASN A 163 -23.61 15.05 0.37
C ASN A 163 -23.78 14.63 -1.09
#